data_93d229a67987874c5e3c6c42dfffded9
#
_entry.id   93d229a67987874c5e3c6c42dfffded9
#
_cell.length_a   1.000
_cell.length_b   1.000
_cell.length_c   1.000
_cell.angle_alpha   90.00
_cell.angle_beta   90.00
_cell.angle_gamma   90.00
#
_symmetry.space_group_name_H-M   'P 1'
#
loop_
_entity.id
_entity.type
_entity.pdbx_description
1 polymer ?
#
loop_
_entity_poly.entity_id
_entity_poly.type
_entity_poly.pdbx_seq_one_letter_code
_entity_poly.pdbx_strand_id
1 'polypeptide(L)'
;MIELKNVSKWYGPVQVLNNCTTKIEKGEVVVVCGPSGSGKSTLIKTINALEPFQQGEIFVDGVAVHDAQTDLPKLRSRVGMVFQHFELFPHLSVTENLTLAQVKVLGRSDDEAHAHGLKYLERVGLMAHKDKFPGQLSGGQQQRVAIARALSMDPIVMLFDEPTSALDPEMVGEVLDVMVDLANEGMTMMCVTHEMGFARKVGSRVIFMDVGGKILEDCTTDEFFSHPENRQPRTKEFLDKILQH
;
A
#
# COMPACT_ATOMS: atom_id res chain seq x y z
N MET A 1 2.69 13.80 6.32
CA MET A 1 3.49 12.86 5.50
C MET A 1 2.98 12.81 4.06
N ILE A 2 1.72 12.47 3.82
CA ILE A 2 1.08 12.54 2.49
C ILE A 2 -0.08 13.53 2.55
N GLU A 3 -0.21 14.39 1.53
CA GLU A 3 -1.35 15.31 1.39
C GLU A 3 -1.94 15.19 -0.01
N LEU A 4 -3.25 14.96 -0.08
CA LEU A 4 -4.04 15.01 -1.31
C LEU A 4 -5.01 16.21 -1.20
N LYS A 5 -5.03 17.07 -2.22
CA LYS A 5 -5.89 18.26 -2.27
C LYS A 5 -6.71 18.26 -3.56
N ASN A 6 -8.00 18.01 -3.44
CA ASN A 6 -8.98 18.02 -4.54
C ASN A 6 -8.55 17.16 -5.74
N VAL A 7 -7.97 15.99 -5.49
CA VAL A 7 -7.45 15.12 -6.53
C VAL A 7 -8.57 14.51 -7.33
N SER A 8 -8.54 14.73 -8.66
CA SER A 8 -9.49 14.16 -9.60
C SER A 8 -8.78 13.51 -10.78
N LYS A 9 -9.30 12.35 -11.21
CA LYS A 9 -8.71 11.56 -12.29
C LYS A 9 -9.78 10.98 -13.20
N TRP A 10 -9.47 10.96 -14.48
CA TRP A 10 -10.30 10.36 -15.54
C TRP A 10 -9.51 9.34 -16.36
N TYR A 11 -10.20 8.30 -16.80
CA TYR A 11 -9.80 7.42 -17.91
C TYR A 11 -10.76 7.69 -19.09
N GLY A 12 -10.28 8.43 -20.08
CA GLY A 12 -11.16 8.94 -21.14
C GLY A 12 -12.32 9.76 -20.54
N PRO A 13 -13.60 9.42 -20.84
CA PRO A 13 -14.76 10.13 -20.29
C PRO A 13 -15.15 9.71 -18.87
N VAL A 14 -14.55 8.65 -18.33
CA VAL A 14 -14.94 8.06 -17.04
C VAL A 14 -14.12 8.69 -15.91
N GLN A 15 -14.79 9.38 -14.99
CA GLN A 15 -14.17 9.89 -13.79
C GLN A 15 -14.04 8.78 -12.74
N VAL A 16 -12.81 8.52 -12.26
CA VAL A 16 -12.48 7.45 -11.29
C VAL A 16 -12.05 7.98 -9.93
N LEU A 17 -11.59 9.25 -9.88
CA LEU A 17 -11.38 9.98 -8.62
C LEU A 17 -12.06 11.34 -8.74
N ASN A 18 -12.74 11.77 -7.69
CA ASN A 18 -13.56 12.97 -7.70
C ASN A 18 -13.33 13.79 -6.42
N ASN A 19 -12.52 14.85 -6.54
CA ASN A 19 -12.19 15.78 -5.46
C ASN A 19 -11.71 15.09 -4.16
N CYS A 20 -10.86 14.07 -4.29
CA CYS A 20 -10.31 13.37 -3.14
C CYS A 20 -9.37 14.28 -2.36
N THR A 21 -9.70 14.53 -1.10
CA THR A 21 -8.90 15.35 -0.19
C THR A 21 -8.72 14.58 1.10
N THR A 22 -7.48 14.33 1.49
CA THR A 22 -7.11 13.69 2.75
C THR A 22 -5.64 13.99 3.08
N LYS A 23 -5.25 13.78 4.33
CA LYS A 23 -3.89 13.95 4.81
C LYS A 23 -3.51 12.77 5.68
N ILE A 24 -2.35 12.18 5.46
CA ILE A 24 -1.80 11.07 6.26
C ILE A 24 -0.60 11.60 7.04
N GLU A 25 -0.64 11.47 8.35
CA GLU A 25 0.45 11.90 9.22
C GLU A 25 1.55 10.82 9.34
N LYS A 26 2.70 11.21 9.83
CA LYS A 26 3.81 10.27 10.05
C LYS A 26 3.45 9.26 11.15
N GLY A 27 3.70 7.97 10.88
CA GLY A 27 3.38 6.88 11.80
C GLY A 27 1.90 6.46 11.78
N GLU A 28 1.07 7.08 10.94
CA GLU A 28 -0.34 6.75 10.82
C GLU A 28 -0.55 5.55 9.91
N VAL A 29 -1.45 4.65 10.29
CA VAL A 29 -1.91 3.53 9.44
C VAL A 29 -3.33 3.86 8.97
N VAL A 30 -3.45 4.23 7.70
CA VAL A 30 -4.74 4.56 7.08
C VAL A 30 -5.23 3.41 6.22
N VAL A 31 -6.40 2.91 6.53
CA VAL A 31 -7.06 1.86 5.73
C VAL A 31 -8.04 2.50 4.76
N VAL A 32 -7.95 2.12 3.49
CA VAL A 32 -8.89 2.53 2.44
C VAL A 32 -9.77 1.35 2.07
N CYS A 33 -11.06 1.49 2.28
CA CYS A 33 -12.04 0.46 1.95
C CYS A 33 -13.20 1.02 1.10
N GLY A 34 -14.05 0.14 0.60
CA GLY A 34 -15.18 0.49 -0.25
C GLY A 34 -15.42 -0.54 -1.34
N PRO A 35 -16.53 -0.45 -2.10
CA PRO A 35 -16.88 -1.40 -3.14
C PRO A 35 -15.84 -1.47 -4.27
N SER A 36 -15.85 -2.58 -5.02
CA SER A 36 -15.05 -2.69 -6.24
C SER A 36 -15.39 -1.58 -7.22
N GLY A 37 -14.39 -1.02 -7.90
CA GLY A 37 -14.56 0.10 -8.83
C GLY A 37 -14.73 1.47 -8.18
N SER A 38 -14.58 1.61 -6.86
CA SER A 38 -14.64 2.92 -6.19
C SER A 38 -13.37 3.78 -6.33
N GLY A 39 -12.33 3.29 -7.01
CA GLY A 39 -11.11 4.06 -7.29
C GLY A 39 -9.98 3.90 -6.25
N LYS A 40 -10.08 2.99 -5.26
CA LYS A 40 -9.08 2.78 -4.21
C LYS A 40 -7.67 2.54 -4.74
N SER A 41 -7.52 1.54 -5.63
CA SER A 41 -6.23 1.21 -6.26
C SER A 41 -5.70 2.36 -7.12
N THR A 42 -6.59 3.11 -7.78
CA THR A 42 -6.19 4.31 -8.53
C THR A 42 -5.70 5.39 -7.58
N LEU A 43 -6.41 5.65 -6.47
CA LEU A 43 -6.02 6.65 -5.48
C LEU A 43 -4.61 6.37 -4.94
N ILE A 44 -4.35 5.14 -4.51
CA ILE A 44 -3.04 4.80 -3.93
C ILE A 44 -1.91 4.90 -4.97
N LYS A 45 -2.16 4.54 -6.23
CA LYS A 45 -1.20 4.64 -7.33
C LYS A 45 -0.90 6.08 -7.78
N THR A 46 -1.79 7.04 -7.50
CA THR A 46 -1.48 8.46 -7.77
C THR A 46 -0.45 9.02 -6.79
N ILE A 47 -0.33 8.49 -5.58
CA ILE A 47 0.59 8.97 -4.54
C ILE A 47 2.06 8.81 -4.94
N ASN A 48 2.39 7.73 -5.65
CA ASN A 48 3.75 7.48 -6.16
C ASN A 48 3.90 7.78 -7.66
N ALA A 49 2.94 8.50 -8.25
CA ALA A 49 2.88 8.85 -9.67
C ALA A 49 2.93 7.64 -10.63
N LEU A 50 2.53 6.45 -10.20
CA LEU A 50 2.31 5.32 -11.13
C LEU A 50 1.09 5.57 -12.01
N GLU A 51 0.10 6.28 -11.46
CA GLU A 51 -1.07 6.75 -12.19
C GLU A 51 -1.10 8.28 -12.21
N PRO A 52 -1.08 8.92 -13.38
CA PRO A 52 -1.23 10.36 -13.47
C PRO A 52 -2.66 10.78 -13.12
N PHE A 53 -2.81 11.97 -12.56
CA PHE A 53 -4.11 12.60 -12.30
C PHE A 53 -4.20 13.94 -13.05
N GLN A 54 -5.42 14.45 -13.25
CA GLN A 54 -5.63 15.62 -14.09
C GLN A 54 -5.91 16.91 -13.30
N GLN A 55 -6.40 16.79 -12.05
CA GLN A 55 -6.72 17.95 -11.21
C GLN A 55 -6.32 17.70 -9.77
N GLY A 56 -6.02 18.78 -9.06
CA GLY A 56 -5.62 18.76 -7.66
C GLY A 56 -4.11 18.70 -7.46
N GLU A 57 -3.71 18.44 -6.24
CA GLU A 57 -2.30 18.40 -5.83
C GLU A 57 -2.05 17.19 -4.93
N ILE A 58 -0.89 16.57 -5.07
CA ILE A 58 -0.42 15.53 -4.16
C ILE A 58 0.99 15.89 -3.71
N PHE A 59 1.22 15.80 -2.41
CA PHE A 59 2.53 15.99 -1.79
C PHE A 59 2.91 14.75 -0.98
N VAL A 60 4.15 14.32 -1.09
CA VAL A 60 4.73 13.27 -0.27
C VAL A 60 5.99 13.84 0.39
N ASP A 61 5.98 13.94 1.71
CA ASP A 61 7.04 14.55 2.51
C ASP A 61 7.46 15.93 1.99
N GLY A 62 6.46 16.74 1.63
CA GLY A 62 6.64 18.09 1.07
C GLY A 62 7.05 18.15 -0.41
N VAL A 63 7.27 17.00 -1.05
CA VAL A 63 7.59 16.93 -2.49
C VAL A 63 6.30 16.85 -3.30
N ALA A 64 6.11 17.78 -4.24
CA ALA A 64 4.94 17.83 -5.13
C ALA A 64 5.04 16.72 -6.19
N VAL A 65 4.15 15.73 -6.11
CA VAL A 65 4.12 14.58 -7.05
C VAL A 65 3.75 15.02 -8.47
N HIS A 66 2.95 16.06 -8.59
CA HIS A 66 2.40 16.58 -9.84
C HIS A 66 3.32 17.58 -10.56
N ASP A 67 4.42 18.00 -9.94
CA ASP A 67 5.35 18.93 -10.56
C ASP A 67 6.19 18.22 -11.63
N ALA A 68 6.23 18.80 -12.83
CA ALA A 68 7.01 18.28 -13.96
C ALA A 68 8.53 18.24 -13.69
N GLN A 69 9.03 19.01 -12.70
CA GLN A 69 10.44 19.03 -12.30
C GLN A 69 10.74 17.99 -11.20
N THR A 70 9.73 17.31 -10.67
CA THR A 70 9.96 16.30 -9.63
C THR A 70 10.71 15.10 -10.17
N ASP A 71 11.81 14.74 -9.50
CA ASP A 71 12.55 13.51 -9.76
C ASP A 71 11.72 12.31 -9.27
N LEU A 72 10.89 11.75 -10.15
CA LEU A 72 10.02 10.62 -9.84
C LEU A 72 10.77 9.36 -9.42
N PRO A 73 11.92 8.96 -10.02
CA PRO A 73 12.75 7.87 -9.51
C PRO A 73 13.13 8.06 -8.04
N LYS A 74 13.59 9.25 -7.66
CA LYS A 74 13.94 9.59 -6.28
C LYS A 74 12.74 9.61 -5.36
N LEU A 75 11.59 10.12 -5.80
CA LEU A 75 10.35 10.06 -5.03
C LEU A 75 9.92 8.61 -4.78
N ARG A 76 9.90 7.78 -5.84
CA ARG A 76 9.48 6.38 -5.77
C ARG A 76 10.41 5.52 -4.92
N SER A 77 11.70 5.84 -4.86
CA SER A 77 12.62 5.13 -3.97
C SER A 77 12.30 5.30 -2.48
N ARG A 78 11.58 6.38 -2.13
CA ARG A 78 11.16 6.69 -0.76
C ARG A 78 9.74 6.23 -0.44
N VAL A 79 8.99 5.76 -1.44
CA VAL A 79 7.60 5.30 -1.32
C VAL A 79 7.54 3.82 -1.68
N GLY A 80 7.52 2.95 -0.68
CA GLY A 80 7.36 1.52 -0.91
C GLY A 80 5.96 1.21 -1.43
N MET A 81 5.87 0.35 -2.44
CA MET A 81 4.59 -0.10 -2.99
C MET A 81 4.54 -1.61 -3.08
N VAL A 82 3.48 -2.18 -2.55
CA VAL A 82 3.17 -3.62 -2.59
C VAL A 82 1.86 -3.79 -3.34
N PHE A 83 1.90 -4.62 -4.37
CA PHE A 83 0.79 -4.84 -5.30
C PHE A 83 0.02 -6.13 -4.99
N GLN A 84 -1.18 -6.24 -5.51
CA GLN A 84 -2.02 -7.42 -5.42
C GLN A 84 -1.35 -8.67 -6.04
N HIS A 85 -0.61 -8.53 -7.12
CA HIS A 85 0.02 -9.62 -7.89
C HIS A 85 1.54 -9.69 -7.71
N PHE A 86 2.05 -9.35 -6.51
CA PHE A 86 3.46 -9.48 -6.08
C PHE A 86 4.46 -8.68 -6.92
N GLU A 87 4.34 -8.67 -8.24
CA GLU A 87 5.20 -7.94 -9.21
C GLU A 87 6.71 -8.23 -9.03
N LEU A 88 7.06 -9.48 -8.68
CA LEU A 88 8.44 -9.91 -8.62
C LEU A 88 9.00 -10.15 -10.02
N PHE A 89 10.29 -9.89 -10.21
CA PHE A 89 10.98 -10.22 -11.45
C PHE A 89 11.16 -11.75 -11.55
N PRO A 90 10.47 -12.44 -12.46
CA PRO A 90 10.44 -13.91 -12.45
C PRO A 90 11.77 -14.56 -12.87
N HIS A 91 12.62 -13.82 -13.56
CA HIS A 91 13.94 -14.24 -14.03
C HIS A 91 15.08 -13.93 -13.04
N LEU A 92 14.77 -13.29 -11.92
CA LEU A 92 15.71 -12.98 -10.84
C LEU A 92 15.39 -13.85 -9.62
N SER A 93 16.43 -14.27 -8.90
CA SER A 93 16.29 -14.91 -7.59
C SER A 93 15.65 -13.96 -6.57
N VAL A 94 15.24 -14.49 -5.42
CA VAL A 94 14.74 -13.68 -4.30
C VAL A 94 15.75 -12.62 -3.91
N THR A 95 17.01 -12.98 -3.70
CA THR A 95 18.07 -12.03 -3.34
C THR A 95 18.24 -10.95 -4.40
N GLU A 96 18.27 -11.29 -5.68
CA GLU A 96 18.41 -10.33 -6.77
C GLU A 96 17.19 -9.39 -6.86
N ASN A 97 15.97 -9.88 -6.60
CA ASN A 97 14.78 -9.04 -6.48
C ASN A 97 14.91 -7.97 -5.38
N LEU A 98 15.57 -8.28 -4.27
CA LEU A 98 15.77 -7.35 -3.16
C LEU A 98 16.94 -6.37 -3.41
N THR A 99 17.94 -6.75 -4.18
CA THR A 99 19.18 -5.97 -4.34
C THR A 99 19.17 -5.04 -5.54
N LEU A 100 18.48 -5.42 -6.62
CA LEU A 100 18.52 -4.71 -7.90
C LEU A 100 18.24 -3.20 -7.76
N ALA A 101 17.15 -2.83 -7.09
CA ALA A 101 16.78 -1.42 -6.94
C ALA A 101 17.73 -0.68 -6.00
N GLN A 102 18.25 -1.32 -4.97
CA GLN A 102 19.23 -0.74 -4.06
C GLN A 102 20.51 -0.33 -4.80
N VAL A 103 21.00 -1.21 -5.68
CA VAL A 103 22.21 -0.93 -6.47
C VAL A 103 21.93 0.11 -7.54
N LYS A 104 20.86 -0.07 -8.33
CA LYS A 104 20.59 0.75 -9.52
C LYS A 104 20.04 2.14 -9.20
N VAL A 105 19.30 2.30 -8.11
CA VAL A 105 18.60 3.54 -7.76
C VAL A 105 19.27 4.25 -6.58
N LEU A 106 19.64 3.52 -5.53
CA LEU A 106 20.28 4.11 -4.34
C LEU A 106 21.80 4.17 -4.44
N GLY A 107 22.41 3.49 -5.44
CA GLY A 107 23.87 3.45 -5.62
C GLY A 107 24.62 2.68 -4.53
N ARG A 108 23.96 1.79 -3.79
CA ARG A 108 24.61 0.91 -2.83
C ARG A 108 25.57 -0.04 -3.54
N SER A 109 26.66 -0.40 -2.89
CA SER A 109 27.51 -1.50 -3.38
C SER A 109 26.73 -2.83 -3.36
N ASP A 110 27.17 -3.80 -4.14
CA ASP A 110 26.56 -5.12 -4.17
C ASP A 110 26.57 -5.78 -2.80
N ASP A 111 27.65 -5.68 -2.05
CA ASP A 111 27.78 -6.24 -0.69
C ASP A 111 26.82 -5.57 0.31
N GLU A 112 26.72 -4.24 0.27
CA GLU A 112 25.77 -3.49 1.12
C GLU A 112 24.32 -3.84 0.77
N ALA A 113 23.97 -3.86 -0.51
CA ALA A 113 22.63 -4.20 -0.99
C ALA A 113 22.26 -5.65 -0.59
N HIS A 114 23.21 -6.57 -0.72
CA HIS A 114 23.01 -7.97 -0.34
C HIS A 114 22.76 -8.10 1.16
N ALA A 115 23.65 -7.56 2.00
CA ALA A 115 23.51 -7.63 3.45
C ALA A 115 22.18 -7.00 3.92
N HIS A 116 21.82 -5.85 3.33
CA HIS A 116 20.59 -5.15 3.65
C HIS A 116 19.33 -5.91 3.18
N GLY A 117 19.37 -6.46 1.96
CA GLY A 117 18.28 -7.30 1.43
C GLY A 117 18.04 -8.54 2.30
N LEU A 118 19.11 -9.25 2.71
CA LEU A 118 19.00 -10.42 3.58
C LEU A 118 18.40 -10.08 4.95
N LYS A 119 18.70 -8.92 5.53
CA LYS A 119 18.08 -8.46 6.78
C LYS A 119 16.55 -8.40 6.66
N TYR A 120 16.02 -7.86 5.56
CA TYR A 120 14.57 -7.80 5.34
C TYR A 120 13.99 -9.17 4.96
N LEU A 121 14.75 -10.01 4.29
CA LEU A 121 14.32 -11.37 3.98
C LEU A 121 14.19 -12.23 5.27
N GLU A 122 15.12 -12.07 6.21
CA GLU A 122 15.04 -12.69 7.54
C GLU A 122 13.80 -12.19 8.30
N ARG A 123 13.55 -10.88 8.27
CA ARG A 123 12.39 -10.25 8.91
C ARG A 123 11.06 -10.83 8.46
N VAL A 124 10.93 -11.20 7.20
CA VAL A 124 9.72 -11.85 6.67
C VAL A 124 9.76 -13.39 6.75
N GLY A 125 10.76 -13.97 7.43
CA GLY A 125 10.88 -15.40 7.70
C GLY A 125 11.26 -16.25 6.47
N LEU A 126 11.95 -15.67 5.48
CA LEU A 126 12.20 -16.34 4.19
C LEU A 126 13.68 -16.55 3.86
N MET A 127 14.60 -16.48 4.84
CA MET A 127 16.05 -16.69 4.62
C MET A 127 16.38 -18.00 3.90
N ALA A 128 15.66 -19.08 4.20
CA ALA A 128 15.85 -20.38 3.55
C ALA A 128 15.51 -20.38 2.04
N HIS A 129 14.90 -19.29 1.56
CA HIS A 129 14.42 -19.16 0.18
C HIS A 129 15.21 -18.16 -0.65
N LYS A 130 16.31 -17.61 -0.12
CA LYS A 130 17.09 -16.52 -0.72
C LYS A 130 17.54 -16.75 -2.18
N ASP A 131 17.87 -18.01 -2.49
CA ASP A 131 18.40 -18.41 -3.80
C ASP A 131 17.30 -18.96 -4.75
N LYS A 132 16.05 -19.03 -4.30
CA LYS A 132 14.91 -19.46 -5.11
C LYS A 132 14.46 -18.36 -6.05
N PHE A 133 13.76 -18.78 -7.11
CA PHE A 133 13.05 -17.89 -8.03
C PHE A 133 11.57 -17.77 -7.64
N PRO A 134 10.89 -16.67 -8.03
CA PRO A 134 9.47 -16.46 -7.66
C PRO A 134 8.55 -17.65 -7.97
N GLY A 135 8.72 -18.31 -9.13
CA GLY A 135 7.92 -19.48 -9.50
C GLY A 135 8.10 -20.73 -8.60
N GLN A 136 9.06 -20.72 -7.70
CA GLN A 136 9.31 -21.78 -6.71
C GLN A 136 8.73 -21.47 -5.32
N LEU A 137 8.02 -20.36 -5.21
CA LEU A 137 7.44 -19.85 -3.96
C LEU A 137 5.92 -19.94 -3.99
N SER A 138 5.30 -20.16 -2.84
CA SER A 138 3.85 -19.97 -2.68
C SER A 138 3.45 -18.51 -2.85
N GLY A 139 2.17 -18.22 -3.09
CA GLY A 139 1.65 -16.85 -3.20
C GLY A 139 1.99 -15.98 -1.97
N GLY A 140 1.77 -16.50 -0.77
CA GLY A 140 2.10 -15.81 0.48
C GLY A 140 3.61 -15.56 0.64
N GLN A 141 4.46 -16.52 0.21
CA GLN A 141 5.90 -16.31 0.19
C GLN A 141 6.31 -15.24 -0.82
N GLN A 142 5.73 -15.24 -2.02
CA GLN A 142 5.98 -14.19 -3.02
C GLN A 142 5.58 -12.81 -2.51
N GLN A 143 4.44 -12.71 -1.83
CA GLN A 143 3.98 -11.44 -1.26
C GLN A 143 4.90 -10.94 -0.15
N ARG A 144 5.36 -11.83 0.73
CA ARG A 144 6.34 -11.46 1.76
C ARG A 144 7.69 -11.03 1.16
N VAL A 145 8.15 -11.66 0.07
CA VAL A 145 9.32 -11.18 -0.68
C VAL A 145 9.06 -9.79 -1.29
N ALA A 146 7.87 -9.53 -1.83
CA ALA A 146 7.52 -8.22 -2.36
C ALA A 146 7.52 -7.13 -1.27
N ILE A 147 7.05 -7.45 -0.06
CA ILE A 147 7.16 -6.56 1.10
C ILE A 147 8.62 -6.31 1.47
N ALA A 148 9.44 -7.37 1.59
CA ALA A 148 10.87 -7.25 1.89
C ALA A 148 11.62 -6.43 0.83
N ARG A 149 11.29 -6.59 -0.46
CA ARG A 149 11.84 -5.79 -1.55
C ARG A 149 11.51 -4.31 -1.40
N ALA A 150 10.26 -3.97 -1.09
CA ALA A 150 9.86 -2.59 -0.86
C ALA A 150 10.58 -1.99 0.36
N LEU A 151 10.69 -2.73 1.46
CA LEU A 151 11.37 -2.31 2.69
C LEU A 151 12.88 -2.13 2.49
N SER A 152 13.52 -2.91 1.61
CA SER A 152 14.96 -2.82 1.35
C SER A 152 15.39 -1.49 0.72
N MET A 153 14.44 -0.67 0.27
CA MET A 153 14.68 0.70 -0.19
C MET A 153 14.66 1.75 0.94
N ASP A 154 14.45 1.35 2.20
CA ASP A 154 14.27 2.23 3.36
C ASP A 154 13.19 3.31 3.15
N PRO A 155 11.97 2.92 2.79
CA PRO A 155 10.91 3.85 2.47
C PRO A 155 10.43 4.61 3.70
N ILE A 156 9.96 5.85 3.50
CA ILE A 156 9.34 6.66 4.55
C ILE A 156 7.84 6.36 4.71
N VAL A 157 7.25 5.71 3.73
CA VAL A 157 5.84 5.29 3.72
C VAL A 157 5.68 4.02 2.88
N MET A 158 4.80 3.13 3.33
CA MET A 158 4.42 1.92 2.61
C MET A 158 2.99 2.01 2.11
N LEU A 159 2.81 1.76 0.82
CA LEU A 159 1.51 1.69 0.15
C LEU A 159 1.20 0.22 -0.17
N PHE A 160 0.02 -0.25 0.23
CA PHE A 160 -0.44 -1.62 -0.02
C PHE A 160 -1.73 -1.59 -0.84
N ASP A 161 -1.70 -2.18 -2.03
CA ASP A 161 -2.87 -2.28 -2.92
C ASP A 161 -3.39 -3.72 -2.91
N GLU A 162 -4.35 -4.00 -2.04
CA GLU A 162 -5.00 -5.31 -1.85
C GLU A 162 -4.00 -6.49 -1.69
N PRO A 163 -3.06 -6.43 -0.73
CA PRO A 163 -1.91 -7.35 -0.66
C PRO A 163 -2.28 -8.81 -0.41
N THR A 164 -3.52 -9.10 -0.01
CA THR A 164 -3.99 -10.45 0.33
C THR A 164 -4.99 -11.02 -0.66
N SER A 165 -5.54 -10.21 -1.57
CA SER A 165 -6.67 -10.61 -2.41
C SER A 165 -6.35 -11.70 -3.47
N ALA A 166 -5.06 -11.89 -3.80
CA ALA A 166 -4.59 -12.93 -4.71
C ALA A 166 -4.06 -14.19 -3.98
N LEU A 167 -4.29 -14.28 -2.66
CA LEU A 167 -3.77 -15.36 -1.82
C LEU A 167 -4.87 -16.36 -1.43
N ASP A 168 -4.45 -17.61 -1.25
CA ASP A 168 -5.28 -18.59 -0.57
C ASP A 168 -5.50 -18.18 0.90
N PRO A 169 -6.69 -18.42 1.47
CA PRO A 169 -7.04 -18.01 2.84
C PRO A 169 -6.02 -18.45 3.91
N GLU A 170 -5.39 -19.62 3.73
CA GLU A 170 -4.38 -20.16 4.64
C GLU A 170 -3.11 -19.29 4.70
N MET A 171 -2.83 -18.51 3.66
CA MET A 171 -1.62 -17.71 3.53
C MET A 171 -1.81 -16.24 3.92
N VAL A 172 -3.06 -15.78 4.06
CA VAL A 172 -3.40 -14.40 4.39
C VAL A 172 -2.80 -13.98 5.74
N GLY A 173 -2.89 -14.85 6.74
CA GLY A 173 -2.43 -14.58 8.09
C GLY A 173 -0.94 -14.19 8.15
N GLU A 174 -0.07 -14.94 7.48
CA GLU A 174 1.37 -14.69 7.47
C GLU A 174 1.74 -13.33 6.86
N VAL A 175 0.99 -12.87 5.85
CA VAL A 175 1.21 -11.55 5.24
C VAL A 175 0.70 -10.44 6.14
N LEU A 176 -0.47 -10.62 6.75
CA LEU A 176 -1.03 -9.66 7.69
C LEU A 176 -0.19 -9.50 8.95
N ASP A 177 0.43 -10.57 9.45
CA ASP A 177 1.32 -10.51 10.60
C ASP A 177 2.54 -9.62 10.32
N VAL A 178 3.16 -9.75 9.14
CA VAL A 178 4.25 -8.84 8.72
C VAL A 178 3.76 -7.38 8.68
N MET A 179 2.56 -7.13 8.17
CA MET A 179 2.00 -5.76 8.11
C MET A 179 1.66 -5.22 9.51
N VAL A 180 1.21 -6.07 10.43
CA VAL A 180 0.99 -5.71 11.85
C VAL A 180 2.30 -5.32 12.53
N ASP A 181 3.36 -6.06 12.29
CA ASP A 181 4.69 -5.74 12.86
C ASP A 181 5.20 -4.39 12.35
N LEU A 182 5.03 -4.10 11.05
CA LEU A 182 5.37 -2.80 10.47
C LEU A 182 4.58 -1.65 11.11
N ALA A 183 3.28 -1.85 11.35
CA ALA A 183 2.43 -0.86 12.01
C ALA A 183 2.89 -0.58 13.45
N ASN A 184 3.20 -1.66 14.21
CA ASN A 184 3.66 -1.55 15.60
C ASN A 184 5.02 -0.85 15.72
N GLU A 185 5.86 -0.92 14.69
CA GLU A 185 7.13 -0.19 14.62
C GLU A 185 6.96 1.29 14.21
N GLY A 186 5.75 1.74 13.96
CA GLY A 186 5.46 3.12 13.60
C GLY A 186 5.68 3.45 12.11
N MET A 187 5.68 2.44 11.24
CA MET A 187 5.72 2.67 9.79
C MET A 187 4.45 3.41 9.35
N THR A 188 4.63 4.50 8.60
CA THR A 188 3.50 5.17 7.95
C THR A 188 2.97 4.28 6.84
N MET A 189 1.67 3.99 6.85
CA MET A 189 1.09 3.04 5.91
C MET A 189 -0.25 3.55 5.35
N MET A 190 -0.48 3.31 4.07
CA MET A 190 -1.80 3.42 3.46
C MET A 190 -2.15 2.07 2.81
N CYS A 191 -3.23 1.43 3.25
CA CYS A 191 -3.56 0.06 2.90
C CYS A 191 -4.96 0.01 2.28
N VAL A 192 -5.03 -0.32 1.00
CA VAL A 192 -6.28 -0.75 0.36
C VAL A 192 -6.49 -2.22 0.71
N THR A 193 -7.55 -2.54 1.45
CA THR A 193 -7.82 -3.91 1.89
C THR A 193 -9.29 -4.16 2.17
N HIS A 194 -9.69 -5.42 2.09
CA HIS A 194 -10.97 -5.95 2.55
C HIS A 194 -10.86 -6.68 3.91
N GLU A 195 -9.65 -6.76 4.47
CA GLU A 195 -9.37 -7.40 5.76
C GLU A 195 -9.74 -6.48 6.93
N MET A 196 -11.02 -6.51 7.31
CA MET A 196 -11.52 -5.61 8.38
C MET A 196 -10.96 -5.95 9.76
N GLY A 197 -10.56 -7.21 9.98
CA GLY A 197 -9.83 -7.61 11.19
C GLY A 197 -8.47 -6.90 11.32
N PHE A 198 -7.73 -6.80 10.23
CA PHE A 198 -6.49 -6.01 10.17
C PHE A 198 -6.77 -4.52 10.40
N ALA A 199 -7.79 -3.97 9.71
CA ALA A 199 -8.16 -2.57 9.87
C ALA A 199 -8.46 -2.21 11.34
N ARG A 200 -9.20 -3.06 12.06
CA ARG A 200 -9.51 -2.87 13.49
C ARG A 200 -8.30 -3.01 14.40
N LYS A 201 -7.36 -3.89 14.04
CA LYS A 201 -6.19 -4.22 14.89
C LYS A 201 -5.14 -3.12 14.89
N VAL A 202 -4.84 -2.55 13.72
CA VAL A 202 -3.71 -1.61 13.57
C VAL A 202 -4.06 -0.30 12.85
N GLY A 203 -5.22 -0.22 12.20
CA GLY A 203 -5.65 1.00 11.53
C GLY A 203 -5.93 2.10 12.55
N SER A 204 -5.32 3.25 12.39
CA SER A 204 -5.65 4.45 13.17
C SER A 204 -6.84 5.19 12.56
N ARG A 205 -7.01 5.08 11.25
CA ARG A 205 -8.04 5.79 10.48
C ARG A 205 -8.54 4.98 9.30
N VAL A 206 -9.80 5.17 8.95
CA VAL A 206 -10.45 4.52 7.82
C VAL A 206 -10.97 5.59 6.85
N ILE A 207 -10.62 5.42 5.58
CA ILE A 207 -11.18 6.15 4.45
C ILE A 207 -12.13 5.22 3.70
N PHE A 208 -13.42 5.57 3.66
CA PHE A 208 -14.40 4.85 2.86
C PHE A 208 -14.63 5.57 1.53
N MET A 209 -14.37 4.87 0.43
CA MET A 209 -14.61 5.37 -0.92
C MET A 209 -15.83 4.68 -1.55
N ASP A 210 -16.67 5.45 -2.24
CA ASP A 210 -17.80 4.90 -2.99
C ASP A 210 -17.62 5.03 -4.51
N VAL A 211 -18.51 4.38 -5.24
CA VAL A 211 -18.59 4.45 -6.70
C VAL A 211 -18.63 5.90 -7.17
N GLY A 212 -17.87 6.21 -8.23
CA GLY A 212 -17.67 7.59 -8.68
C GLY A 212 -16.45 8.27 -8.04
N GLY A 213 -15.62 7.52 -7.29
CA GLY A 213 -14.31 7.96 -6.84
C GLY A 213 -14.33 9.01 -5.73
N LYS A 214 -15.37 9.03 -4.90
CA LYS A 214 -15.50 9.98 -3.79
C LYS A 214 -15.12 9.37 -2.47
N ILE A 215 -14.41 10.12 -1.65
CA ILE A 215 -14.26 9.83 -0.22
C ILE A 215 -15.56 10.25 0.46
N LEU A 216 -16.30 9.28 1.00
CA LEU A 216 -17.54 9.54 1.75
C LEU A 216 -17.28 9.68 3.24
N GLU A 217 -16.36 8.89 3.77
CA GLU A 217 -15.96 8.94 5.18
C GLU A 217 -14.45 8.98 5.28
N ASP A 218 -13.95 9.76 6.22
CA ASP A 218 -12.55 9.84 6.63
C ASP A 218 -12.54 10.10 8.12
N CYS A 219 -12.45 9.04 8.94
CA CYS A 219 -12.63 9.08 10.37
C CYS A 219 -11.74 8.06 11.10
N THR A 220 -11.65 8.15 12.41
CA THR A 220 -10.91 7.17 13.20
C THR A 220 -11.49 5.77 13.04
N THR A 221 -10.65 4.75 13.25
CA THR A 221 -11.08 3.34 13.18
C THR A 221 -12.16 3.04 14.21
N ASP A 222 -12.05 3.62 15.40
CA ASP A 222 -13.07 3.48 16.45
C ASP A 222 -14.42 4.05 16.01
N GLU A 223 -14.44 5.29 15.51
CA GLU A 223 -15.67 5.89 14.99
C GLU A 223 -16.28 5.08 13.86
N PHE A 224 -15.45 4.53 12.96
CA PHE A 224 -15.92 3.79 11.80
C PHE A 224 -16.64 2.50 12.19
N PHE A 225 -16.09 1.75 13.15
CA PHE A 225 -16.58 0.41 13.50
C PHE A 225 -17.50 0.37 14.72
N SER A 226 -17.31 1.29 15.70
CA SER A 226 -18.05 1.25 16.96
C SER A 226 -19.38 2.00 16.90
N HIS A 227 -19.52 2.92 15.94
CA HIS A 227 -20.71 3.76 15.77
C HIS A 227 -21.29 3.70 14.35
N PRO A 228 -21.67 2.51 13.85
CA PRO A 228 -22.21 2.38 12.50
C PRO A 228 -23.51 3.17 12.28
N GLU A 229 -24.28 3.43 13.36
CA GLU A 229 -25.50 4.25 13.32
C GLU A 229 -25.23 5.70 12.90
N ASN A 230 -24.01 6.21 13.14
CA ASN A 230 -23.62 7.58 12.81
C ASN A 230 -23.05 7.73 11.39
N ARG A 231 -22.88 6.62 10.66
CA ARG A 231 -22.30 6.62 9.31
C ARG A 231 -23.34 6.98 8.25
N GLN A 232 -22.85 7.42 7.08
CA GLN A 232 -23.72 7.65 5.93
C GLN A 232 -24.44 6.35 5.52
N PRO A 233 -25.65 6.41 4.93
CA PRO A 233 -26.43 5.21 4.58
C PRO A 233 -25.62 4.20 3.75
N ARG A 234 -24.82 4.67 2.82
CA ARG A 234 -24.00 3.85 1.93
C ARG A 234 -22.89 3.11 2.69
N THR A 235 -22.26 3.78 3.66
CA THR A 235 -21.24 3.19 4.55
C THR A 235 -21.86 2.11 5.44
N LYS A 236 -23.08 2.34 5.96
CA LYS A 236 -23.84 1.34 6.73
C LYS A 236 -24.10 0.08 5.91
N GLU A 237 -24.64 0.22 4.71
CA GLU A 237 -24.89 -0.92 3.82
C GLU A 237 -23.62 -1.74 3.55
N PHE A 238 -22.48 -1.06 3.44
CA PHE A 238 -21.19 -1.72 3.24
C PHE A 238 -20.75 -2.46 4.50
N LEU A 239 -20.82 -1.81 5.66
CA LEU A 239 -20.47 -2.43 6.94
C LEU A 239 -21.35 -3.63 7.26
N ASP A 240 -22.66 -3.53 7.05
CA ASP A 240 -23.62 -4.64 7.28
C ASP A 240 -23.26 -5.88 6.46
N LYS A 241 -22.81 -5.69 5.20
CA LYS A 241 -22.40 -6.80 4.33
C LYS A 241 -21.09 -7.45 4.76
N ILE A 242 -20.13 -6.67 5.24
CA ILE A 242 -18.79 -7.18 5.60
C ILE A 242 -18.76 -7.77 7.00
N LEU A 243 -19.55 -7.24 7.92
CA LEU A 243 -19.56 -7.72 9.31
C LEU A 243 -20.44 -8.99 9.49
N GLN A 244 -21.20 -9.39 8.48
CA GLN A 244 -21.99 -10.65 8.46
C GLN A 244 -21.18 -11.86 7.97
N HIS A 245 -19.96 -11.66 7.53
CA HIS A 245 -18.99 -12.68 7.11
C HIS A 245 -17.77 -12.68 8.05
#